data_7070d0419bb6e653cf7373d93a9e60f8
#
_entry.id   7070d0419bb6e653cf7373d93a9e60f8
#
_cell.length_a   1.000
_cell.length_b   1.000
_cell.length_c   1.000
_cell.angle_alpha   90.00
_cell.angle_beta   90.00
_cell.angle_gamma   90.00
#
_symmetry.space_group_name_H-M   'P 1'
#
loop_
_entity.id
_entity.type
_entity.pdbx_description
1 polymer ?
#
loop_
_entity_poly.entity_id
_entity_poly.type
_entity_poly.pdbx_seq_one_letter_code
_entity_poly.pdbx_strand_id
1 'polypeptide(L)'
;KERFGQDPRAFSILSKEFVEGGDGRVKGIKTVTVDWSKPAEKAPFSEVPGSEKIWPADLVLLATGFLGPELDVGQMLGVDTQRPRGNWETFKADHGAFATNVPAVFAAGDCRRGQSLVVWAINEGRGAARAIDEFLTGASLLPAPSRLQ
;
A
#
# COMPACT_ATOMS: atom_id res chain seq x y z
N LYS A 1 -4.10 25.65 -8.07
CA LYS A 1 -4.96 26.63 -8.80
C LYS A 1 -4.15 27.46 -9.78
N GLU A 2 -3.01 28.01 -9.39
CA GLU A 2 -2.19 28.90 -10.23
C GLU A 2 -1.81 28.27 -11.58
N ARG A 3 -1.48 26.97 -11.62
CA ARG A 3 -1.05 26.29 -12.85
C ARG A 3 -2.20 25.87 -13.76
N PHE A 4 -3.38 25.60 -13.24
CA PHE A 4 -4.52 25.02 -13.99
C PHE A 4 -5.78 25.89 -13.95
N GLY A 5 -5.72 27.10 -13.34
CA GLY A 5 -6.87 28.00 -13.14
C GLY A 5 -7.89 27.50 -12.14
N GLN A 6 -8.04 26.18 -12.02
CA GLN A 6 -8.94 25.51 -11.08
C GLN A 6 -8.22 24.30 -10.43
N ASP A 7 -8.80 23.76 -9.36
CA ASP A 7 -8.30 22.53 -8.75
C ASP A 7 -8.58 21.34 -9.70
N PRO A 8 -7.55 20.63 -10.18
CA PRO A 8 -7.74 19.51 -11.10
C PRO A 8 -8.27 18.25 -10.40
N ARG A 9 -8.32 18.22 -9.07
CA ARG A 9 -8.78 17.06 -8.31
C ARG A 9 -10.30 16.97 -8.33
N ALA A 10 -10.81 15.78 -8.53
CA ALA A 10 -12.20 15.45 -8.32
C ALA A 10 -12.32 14.37 -7.25
N PHE A 11 -13.30 14.49 -6.36
CA PHE A 11 -13.52 13.61 -5.21
C PHE A 11 -14.86 12.91 -5.31
N SER A 12 -15.03 11.86 -4.49
CA SER A 12 -16.26 11.08 -4.44
C SER A 12 -16.67 10.54 -5.81
N ILE A 13 -15.72 10.03 -6.58
CA ILE A 13 -15.95 9.39 -7.87
C ILE A 13 -15.41 7.97 -7.87
N LEU A 14 -16.16 7.07 -8.52
CA LEU A 14 -15.79 5.69 -8.76
C LEU A 14 -15.51 5.50 -10.24
N SER A 15 -14.35 4.95 -10.57
CA SER A 15 -14.00 4.55 -11.93
C SER A 15 -14.73 3.28 -12.30
N LYS A 16 -15.43 3.27 -13.43
CA LYS A 16 -16.24 2.14 -13.91
C LYS A 16 -15.53 1.35 -14.99
N GLU A 17 -15.03 2.04 -16.00
CA GLU A 17 -14.40 1.40 -17.16
C GLU A 17 -13.47 2.36 -17.89
N PHE A 18 -12.52 1.82 -18.64
CA PHE A 18 -11.73 2.57 -19.59
C PHE A 18 -12.46 2.62 -20.93
N VAL A 19 -12.49 3.81 -21.54
CA VAL A 19 -13.06 4.00 -22.87
C VAL A 19 -11.96 3.81 -23.89
N GLU A 20 -12.15 2.86 -24.82
CA GLU A 20 -11.23 2.57 -25.89
C GLU A 20 -11.51 3.44 -27.13
N GLY A 21 -10.47 3.79 -27.88
CA GLY A 21 -10.55 4.63 -29.08
C GLY A 21 -10.68 3.87 -30.41
N GLY A 22 -10.80 2.53 -30.38
CA GLY A 22 -10.85 1.69 -31.58
C GLY A 22 -9.48 1.34 -32.19
N ASP A 23 -8.40 1.89 -31.64
CA ASP A 23 -7.00 1.62 -32.02
C ASP A 23 -6.21 0.87 -30.93
N GLY A 24 -6.91 0.27 -29.96
CA GLY A 24 -6.33 -0.40 -28.81
C GLY A 24 -5.78 0.55 -27.75
N ARG A 25 -6.04 1.85 -27.86
CA ARG A 25 -5.58 2.87 -26.91
C ARG A 25 -6.74 3.44 -26.09
N VAL A 26 -6.41 3.83 -24.87
CA VAL A 26 -7.36 4.53 -24.02
C VAL A 26 -7.68 5.92 -24.60
N LYS A 27 -8.96 6.28 -24.58
CA LYS A 27 -9.48 7.61 -24.96
C LYS A 27 -10.17 8.32 -23.81
N GLY A 28 -10.37 7.63 -22.72
CA GLY A 28 -10.97 8.22 -21.53
C GLY A 28 -11.25 7.21 -20.43
N ILE A 29 -11.75 7.72 -19.34
CA ILE A 29 -12.24 6.92 -18.22
C ILE A 29 -13.67 7.33 -17.90
N LYS A 30 -14.56 6.35 -17.79
CA LYS A 30 -15.94 6.55 -17.34
C LYS A 30 -16.00 6.42 -15.83
N THR A 31 -16.62 7.39 -15.20
CA THR A 31 -16.76 7.46 -13.74
C THR A 31 -18.21 7.72 -13.37
N VAL A 32 -18.53 7.49 -12.10
CA VAL A 32 -19.81 7.84 -11.46
C VAL A 32 -19.52 8.53 -10.14
N THR A 33 -20.37 9.46 -9.73
CA THR A 33 -20.29 10.07 -8.38
C THR A 33 -20.79 9.09 -7.35
N VAL A 34 -20.15 9.06 -6.16
CA VAL A 34 -20.56 8.24 -5.02
C VAL A 34 -20.99 9.08 -3.84
N ASP A 35 -22.03 8.61 -3.15
CA ASP A 35 -22.56 9.20 -1.93
C ASP A 35 -22.17 8.35 -0.73
N TRP A 36 -21.24 8.84 0.08
CA TRP A 36 -20.75 8.17 1.28
C TRP A 36 -21.71 8.21 2.46
N SER A 37 -22.73 9.07 2.41
CA SER A 37 -23.77 9.13 3.45
C SER A 37 -24.78 7.98 3.34
N LYS A 38 -24.77 7.26 2.22
CA LYS A 38 -25.71 6.18 1.89
C LYS A 38 -24.95 4.91 1.53
N PRO A 39 -24.53 4.12 2.52
CA PRO A 39 -23.85 2.86 2.24
C PRO A 39 -24.78 1.88 1.53
N ALA A 40 -24.24 1.17 0.53
CA ALA A 40 -24.90 0.05 -0.13
C ALA A 40 -24.55 -1.26 0.60
N GLU A 41 -25.29 -2.34 0.30
CA GLU A 41 -25.12 -3.66 0.92
C GLU A 41 -23.69 -4.22 0.83
N LYS A 42 -22.98 -3.89 -0.26
CA LYS A 42 -21.61 -4.42 -0.55
C LYS A 42 -20.53 -3.35 -0.61
N ALA A 43 -20.86 -2.09 -0.32
CA ALA A 43 -19.92 -0.98 -0.39
C ALA A 43 -20.25 0.09 0.66
N PRO A 44 -19.25 0.80 1.21
CA PRO A 44 -19.47 1.87 2.18
C PRO A 44 -20.11 3.13 1.57
N PHE A 45 -20.52 3.10 0.31
CA PHE A 45 -21.13 4.19 -0.44
C PHE A 45 -22.19 3.66 -1.41
N SER A 46 -23.04 4.53 -1.95
CA SER A 46 -23.92 4.25 -3.08
C SER A 46 -23.55 5.11 -4.30
N GLU A 47 -23.83 4.60 -5.49
CA GLU A 47 -23.67 5.36 -6.72
C GLU A 47 -24.82 6.36 -6.88
N VAL A 48 -24.53 7.58 -7.31
CA VAL A 48 -25.55 8.60 -7.61
C VAL A 48 -26.07 8.36 -9.02
N PRO A 49 -27.34 7.99 -9.20
CA PRO A 49 -27.92 7.72 -10.52
C PRO A 49 -27.81 8.95 -11.45
N GLY A 50 -27.44 8.71 -12.72
CA GLY A 50 -27.34 9.76 -13.73
C GLY A 50 -26.12 10.67 -13.60
N SER A 51 -25.17 10.35 -12.72
CA SER A 51 -23.93 11.13 -12.54
C SER A 51 -22.73 10.61 -13.34
N GLU A 52 -22.99 9.71 -14.28
CA GLU A 52 -21.94 9.16 -15.14
C GLU A 52 -21.27 10.24 -15.96
N LYS A 53 -19.94 10.17 -16.02
CA LYS A 53 -19.13 11.13 -16.77
C LYS A 53 -17.96 10.41 -17.44
N ILE A 54 -17.70 10.76 -18.68
CA ILE A 54 -16.48 10.35 -19.38
C ILE A 54 -15.48 11.50 -19.30
N TRP A 55 -14.28 11.20 -18.82
CA TRP A 55 -13.15 12.10 -18.79
C TRP A 55 -12.24 11.72 -19.95
N PRO A 56 -12.06 12.59 -20.96
CA PRO A 56 -11.10 12.32 -22.03
C PRO A 56 -9.68 12.19 -21.46
N ALA A 57 -8.96 11.15 -21.88
CA ALA A 57 -7.58 10.92 -21.46
C ALA A 57 -6.84 10.05 -22.48
N ASP A 58 -5.63 10.43 -22.80
CA ASP A 58 -4.71 9.64 -23.62
C ASP A 58 -3.80 8.74 -22.78
N LEU A 59 -3.76 8.96 -21.46
CA LEU A 59 -3.04 8.17 -20.46
C LEU A 59 -3.80 8.17 -19.15
N VAL A 60 -3.99 6.99 -18.56
CA VAL A 60 -4.55 6.84 -17.20
C VAL A 60 -3.54 6.12 -16.33
N LEU A 61 -3.19 6.72 -15.19
CA LEU A 61 -2.30 6.16 -14.19
C LEU A 61 -3.10 5.68 -12.99
N LEU A 62 -3.02 4.38 -12.71
CA LEU A 62 -3.63 3.78 -11.52
C LEU A 62 -2.71 3.99 -10.31
N ALA A 63 -3.22 4.63 -9.28
CA ALA A 63 -2.52 4.88 -8.02
C ALA A 63 -3.36 4.38 -6.83
N THR A 64 -3.87 3.15 -6.93
CA THR A 64 -4.85 2.56 -6.02
C THR A 64 -4.25 1.90 -4.78
N GLY A 65 -2.97 2.13 -4.52
CA GLY A 65 -2.24 1.56 -3.39
C GLY A 65 -1.50 0.27 -3.77
N PHE A 66 -1.26 -0.57 -2.77
CA PHE A 66 -0.43 -1.76 -2.90
C PHE A 66 -1.22 -2.99 -2.45
N LEU A 67 -0.85 -4.15 -2.97
CA LEU A 67 -1.44 -5.44 -2.59
C LEU A 67 -0.63 -6.17 -1.51
N GLY A 68 0.61 -5.77 -1.28
CA GLY A 68 1.54 -6.40 -0.35
C GLY A 68 2.94 -6.49 -0.93
N PRO A 69 3.88 -7.12 -0.23
CA PRO A 69 5.20 -7.44 -0.76
C PRO A 69 5.11 -8.54 -1.83
N GLU A 70 6.08 -8.58 -2.72
CA GLU A 70 6.32 -9.75 -3.56
C GLU A 70 6.79 -10.91 -2.68
N LEU A 71 6.04 -12.03 -2.71
CA LEU A 71 6.27 -13.13 -1.77
C LEU A 71 7.29 -14.14 -2.27
N ASP A 72 7.67 -14.11 -3.54
CA ASP A 72 8.51 -15.11 -4.19
C ASP A 72 9.84 -15.34 -3.45
N VAL A 73 10.53 -14.27 -3.08
CA VAL A 73 11.80 -14.34 -2.33
C VAL A 73 11.59 -14.98 -0.95
N GLY A 74 10.50 -14.62 -0.26
CA GLY A 74 10.17 -15.20 1.03
C GLY A 74 9.85 -16.69 0.92
N GLN A 75 9.11 -17.10 -0.11
CA GLN A 75 8.78 -18.50 -0.37
C GLN A 75 10.03 -19.33 -0.69
N MET A 76 10.93 -18.80 -1.53
CA MET A 76 12.22 -19.46 -1.85
C MET A 76 13.08 -19.67 -0.60
N LEU A 77 13.02 -18.77 0.37
CA LEU A 77 13.77 -18.85 1.62
C LEU A 77 13.02 -19.61 2.73
N GLY A 78 11.75 -19.96 2.53
CA GLY A 78 10.91 -20.59 3.56
C GLY A 78 10.48 -19.65 4.68
N VAL A 79 10.36 -18.35 4.39
CA VAL A 79 9.91 -17.35 5.36
C VAL A 79 8.41 -17.45 5.58
N ASP A 80 7.99 -17.55 6.82
CA ASP A 80 6.57 -17.54 7.20
C ASP A 80 5.92 -16.18 6.86
N THR A 81 4.64 -16.25 6.49
CA THR A 81 3.81 -15.06 6.28
C THR A 81 2.78 -14.87 7.38
N GLN A 82 2.22 -13.67 7.47
CA GLN A 82 1.16 -13.30 8.39
C GLN A 82 0.22 -12.26 7.74
N ARG A 83 -0.95 -12.04 8.34
CA ARG A 83 -1.92 -11.01 7.92
C ARG A 83 -2.23 -10.05 9.07
N PRO A 84 -1.33 -9.11 9.38
CA PRO A 84 -1.46 -8.26 10.56
C PRO A 84 -2.61 -7.25 10.45
N ARG A 85 -2.96 -6.82 9.23
CA ARG A 85 -4.05 -5.86 8.96
C ARG A 85 -4.67 -6.13 7.59
N GLY A 86 -5.98 -6.35 7.56
CA GLY A 86 -6.72 -6.58 6.31
C GLY A 86 -6.40 -7.93 5.66
N ASN A 87 -6.52 -7.99 4.33
CA ASN A 87 -6.37 -9.22 3.54
C ASN A 87 -4.97 -9.40 2.94
N TRP A 88 -4.00 -8.55 3.31
CA TRP A 88 -2.67 -8.58 2.71
C TRP A 88 -1.73 -9.47 3.50
N GLU A 89 -1.03 -10.32 2.80
CA GLU A 89 0.07 -11.10 3.33
C GLU A 89 1.33 -10.24 3.49
N THR A 90 2.06 -10.47 4.59
CA THR A 90 3.35 -9.84 4.88
C THR A 90 4.26 -10.87 5.50
N PHE A 91 5.56 -10.65 5.48
CA PHE A 91 6.51 -11.54 6.16
C PHE A 91 6.34 -11.46 7.67
N LYS A 92 6.32 -12.63 8.30
CA LYS A 92 6.18 -12.73 9.75
C LYS A 92 7.52 -12.47 10.45
N ALA A 93 7.56 -11.40 11.23
CA ALA A 93 8.67 -11.08 12.13
C ALA A 93 8.15 -10.18 13.25
N ASP A 94 8.59 -10.42 14.49
CA ASP A 94 8.14 -9.65 15.65
C ASP A 94 8.75 -8.25 15.65
N HIS A 95 7.95 -7.27 16.07
CA HIS A 95 8.45 -5.90 16.22
C HIS A 95 9.50 -5.83 17.34
N GLY A 96 10.66 -5.29 17.01
CA GLY A 96 11.80 -5.16 17.93
C GLY A 96 12.88 -6.20 17.67
N ALA A 97 12.53 -7.47 17.42
CA ALA A 97 13.48 -8.49 17.00
C ALA A 97 13.72 -8.49 15.49
N PHE A 98 12.67 -8.23 14.71
CA PHE A 98 12.68 -8.22 13.26
C PHE A 98 13.16 -9.53 12.60
N ALA A 99 13.52 -10.53 13.38
CA ALA A 99 13.92 -11.84 12.90
C ALA A 99 12.70 -12.63 12.38
N THR A 100 12.88 -13.33 11.28
CA THR A 100 11.89 -14.28 10.75
C THR A 100 12.10 -15.68 11.37
N ASN A 101 11.30 -16.65 10.95
CA ASN A 101 11.50 -18.07 11.28
C ASN A 101 12.78 -18.65 10.67
N VAL A 102 13.37 -17.98 9.67
CA VAL A 102 14.60 -18.44 8.99
C VAL A 102 15.80 -17.74 9.63
N PRO A 103 16.80 -18.50 10.14
CA PRO A 103 17.99 -17.93 10.75
C PRO A 103 18.70 -16.94 9.81
N ALA A 104 19.18 -15.82 10.35
CA ALA A 104 19.86 -14.74 9.64
C ALA A 104 19.00 -14.00 8.59
N VAL A 105 17.69 -14.23 8.55
CA VAL A 105 16.75 -13.50 7.69
C VAL A 105 15.87 -12.59 8.55
N PHE A 106 15.85 -11.31 8.21
CA PHE A 106 15.11 -10.27 8.94
C PHE A 106 14.12 -9.59 8.00
N ALA A 107 13.01 -9.10 8.54
CA ALA A 107 12.01 -8.35 7.80
C ALA A 107 11.59 -7.09 8.57
N ALA A 108 11.48 -5.96 7.89
CA ALA A 108 11.12 -4.66 8.48
C ALA A 108 10.36 -3.78 7.49
N GLY A 109 9.67 -2.77 7.99
CA GLY A 109 8.91 -1.82 7.18
C GLY A 109 7.67 -2.45 6.56
N ASP A 110 7.31 -2.00 5.37
CA ASP A 110 6.05 -2.37 4.73
C ASP A 110 5.92 -3.88 4.45
N CYS A 111 7.02 -4.56 4.13
CA CYS A 111 7.00 -6.01 3.88
C CYS A 111 6.66 -6.85 5.14
N ARG A 112 6.90 -6.31 6.34
CA ARG A 112 6.58 -6.94 7.62
C ARG A 112 5.24 -6.47 8.20
N ARG A 113 5.03 -5.15 8.18
CA ARG A 113 3.90 -4.52 8.89
C ARG A 113 2.69 -4.25 8.00
N GLY A 114 2.83 -4.31 6.68
CA GLY A 114 1.89 -3.77 5.69
C GLY A 114 2.16 -2.29 5.41
N GLN A 115 1.67 -1.81 4.29
CA GLN A 115 1.89 -0.43 3.84
C GLN A 115 1.41 0.57 4.87
N SER A 116 2.29 1.54 5.17
CA SER A 116 2.01 2.58 6.14
C SER A 116 2.83 3.85 5.85
N LEU A 117 3.00 4.71 6.85
CA LEU A 117 3.78 5.93 6.69
C LEU A 117 5.28 5.62 6.60
N VAL A 118 6.00 6.41 5.80
CA VAL A 118 7.46 6.28 5.62
C VAL A 118 8.24 6.35 6.95
N VAL A 119 7.73 7.10 7.93
CA VAL A 119 8.35 7.18 9.27
C VAL A 119 8.40 5.82 9.97
N TRP A 120 7.41 4.95 9.72
CA TRP A 120 7.41 3.58 10.24
C TRP A 120 8.47 2.73 9.54
N ALA A 121 8.57 2.83 8.22
CA ALA A 121 9.57 2.09 7.46
C ALA A 121 10.99 2.45 7.90
N ILE A 122 11.28 3.75 8.11
CA ILE A 122 12.55 4.25 8.62
C ILE A 122 12.82 3.72 10.05
N ASN A 123 11.82 3.82 10.94
CA ASN A 123 11.97 3.38 12.32
C ASN A 123 12.24 1.87 12.41
N GLU A 124 11.47 1.07 11.68
CA GLU A 124 11.67 -0.38 11.64
C GLU A 124 12.98 -0.78 10.98
N GLY A 125 13.38 -0.12 9.89
CA GLY A 125 14.68 -0.35 9.26
C GLY A 125 15.85 -0.09 10.21
N ARG A 126 15.79 0.97 11.02
CA ARG A 126 16.80 1.23 12.07
C ARG A 126 16.77 0.16 13.16
N GLY A 127 15.59 -0.29 13.54
CA GLY A 127 15.43 -1.38 14.52
C GLY A 127 15.99 -2.71 14.00
N ALA A 128 15.72 -3.03 12.74
CA ALA A 128 16.27 -4.21 12.09
C ALA A 128 17.80 -4.15 11.99
N ALA A 129 18.36 -2.99 11.64
CA ALA A 129 19.81 -2.80 11.63
C ALA A 129 20.44 -3.08 12.99
N ARG A 130 19.83 -2.61 14.09
CA ARG A 130 20.27 -2.94 15.44
C ARG A 130 20.18 -4.43 15.73
N ALA A 131 19.07 -5.08 15.40
CA ALA A 131 18.88 -6.52 15.64
C ALA A 131 19.87 -7.36 14.84
N ILE A 132 20.20 -6.96 13.62
CA ILE A 132 21.21 -7.61 12.78
C ILE A 132 22.60 -7.43 13.40
N ASP A 133 22.93 -6.23 13.87
CA ASP A 133 24.21 -5.96 14.53
C ASP A 133 24.37 -6.81 15.80
N GLU A 134 23.33 -6.89 16.64
CA GLU A 134 23.32 -7.79 17.82
C GLU A 134 23.47 -9.26 17.43
N PHE A 135 22.82 -9.71 16.36
CA PHE A 135 22.95 -11.07 15.85
C PHE A 135 24.37 -11.41 15.39
N LEU A 136 25.03 -10.46 14.73
CA LEU A 136 26.38 -10.68 14.16
C LEU A 136 27.51 -10.52 15.18
N THR A 137 27.36 -9.62 16.14
CA THR A 137 28.44 -9.21 17.05
C THR A 137 28.18 -9.56 18.53
N GLY A 138 26.97 -10.01 18.86
CA GLY A 138 26.56 -10.32 20.23
C GLY A 138 26.07 -9.11 21.04
N ALA A 139 26.31 -7.88 20.56
CA ALA A 139 25.82 -6.64 21.19
C ALA A 139 25.71 -5.52 20.18
N SER A 140 24.89 -4.50 20.42
CA SER A 140 24.79 -3.34 19.54
C SER A 140 24.77 -2.03 20.30
N LEU A 141 25.55 -1.07 19.81
CA LEU A 141 25.53 0.32 20.25
C LEU A 141 24.58 1.19 19.41
N LEU A 142 23.93 0.62 18.39
CA LEU A 142 22.95 1.35 17.59
C LEU A 142 21.73 1.71 18.43
N PRO A 143 21.10 2.87 18.18
CA PRO A 143 19.89 3.29 18.88
C PRO A 143 18.78 2.25 18.77
N ALA A 144 18.07 1.99 19.87
CA ALA A 144 16.84 1.20 19.81
C ALA A 144 15.76 1.93 19.00
N PRO A 145 14.88 1.21 18.30
CA PRO A 145 13.79 1.83 17.57
C PRO A 145 12.88 2.59 18.55
N SER A 146 12.42 3.77 18.17
CA SER A 146 11.45 4.52 18.96
C SER A 146 10.14 3.74 19.05
N ARG A 147 9.52 3.70 20.22
CA ARG A 147 8.12 3.27 20.36
C ARG A 147 7.26 4.42 19.81
N LEU A 148 6.96 4.38 18.52
CA LEU A 148 5.95 5.26 17.95
C LEU A 148 4.59 4.75 18.44
N GLN A 149 3.86 5.57 19.17
CA GLN A 149 2.50 5.30 19.65
C GLN A 149 1.48 5.59 18.53
#